data_362048aaef7f09c148d06210d27d16b2
#
_entry.id   362048aaef7f09c148d06210d27d16b2
#
_cell.length_a   1.000
_cell.length_b   1.000
_cell.length_c   1.000
_cell.angle_alpha   90.00
_cell.angle_beta   90.00
_cell.angle_gamma   90.00
#
_symmetry.space_group_name_H-M   'P 1'
#
loop_
_entity.id
_entity.type
_entity.pdbx_description
1 polymer ?
#
loop_
_entity_poly.entity_id
_entity_poly.type
_entity_poly.pdbx_seq_one_letter_code
_entity_poly.pdbx_strand_id
1 'polypeptide(L)'
;MAKSLRQVLRAEEHDLKVEGNALLDKGEVRTDEENARLDAISARLTELIPLIAHEDALADAMRVATYSPAITGMHNLREDKPWASLGEFLSAVGRAGMPGGPIDVRLLAASGAQSGVPSEGGFLVGVDYTTRLLDLAQQAAQLWPLCDNIPIGPNSDGIEAPYIAETSRANGYRWGGVLVYRRSEAGTVTATKPTFGQFDLRLEDLMGLAYATERLLRDATALDAIFTRAFASEFAFKMDDELIRGTGAGECLGLLNAPALVSIDAETGQAAATIVTQNISRMWAAMPARLRGGAVWIYNQDCEPQLDELAIPVGTGALEPRFVTYGPDGILRIKGRPALAIEQCETLGTVGDFMLVNWGQYAVITKGGIEAQQSIHVKFEYNERAFRWVTSNNGAPKWKTYLTPYKGSNYQSPYVALATRS
;
A
#
# COMPACT_ATOMS: atom_id res chain seq x y z
N MET A 1 61.96 -16.35 0.51
CA MET A 1 60.65 -16.93 0.36
C MET A 1 60.35 -17.04 -1.14
N ALA A 2 60.00 -18.20 -1.67
CA ALA A 2 59.63 -18.34 -3.08
C ALA A 2 58.29 -17.61 -3.33
N LYS A 3 58.24 -16.77 -4.37
CA LYS A 3 57.01 -16.08 -4.79
C LYS A 3 56.01 -17.15 -5.28
N SER A 4 54.73 -17.01 -4.95
CA SER A 4 53.72 -17.88 -5.47
C SER A 4 53.55 -17.71 -6.99
N LEU A 5 53.12 -18.76 -7.71
CA LEU A 5 52.92 -18.73 -9.17
C LEU A 5 52.00 -17.51 -9.54
N ARG A 6 50.98 -17.28 -8.77
CA ARG A 6 50.03 -16.14 -8.91
C ARG A 6 50.77 -14.77 -8.82
N GLN A 7 51.71 -14.63 -7.92
CA GLN A 7 52.49 -13.39 -7.80
C GLN A 7 53.44 -13.16 -8.96
N VAL A 8 53.97 -14.25 -9.52
CA VAL A 8 54.84 -14.19 -10.70
C VAL A 8 54.05 -13.80 -11.94
N LEU A 9 52.89 -14.43 -12.18
CA LEU A 9 52.02 -14.14 -13.35
C LEU A 9 51.51 -12.70 -13.31
N ARG A 10 51.11 -12.20 -12.18
CA ARG A 10 50.66 -10.79 -12.03
C ARG A 10 51.80 -9.79 -12.19
N ALA A 11 53.01 -10.13 -11.78
CA ALA A 11 54.16 -9.28 -12.01
C ALA A 11 54.49 -9.22 -13.52
N GLU A 12 54.48 -10.38 -14.23
CA GLU A 12 54.69 -10.42 -15.67
C GLU A 12 53.59 -9.66 -16.44
N GLU A 13 52.33 -9.79 -16.05
CA GLU A 13 51.21 -9.00 -16.61
C GLU A 13 51.41 -7.49 -16.44
N HIS A 14 51.82 -7.06 -15.24
CA HIS A 14 52.08 -5.65 -14.94
C HIS A 14 53.23 -5.10 -15.81
N ASP A 15 54.34 -5.84 -15.89
CA ASP A 15 55.52 -5.40 -16.63
C ASP A 15 55.22 -5.29 -18.14
N LEU A 16 54.49 -6.27 -18.72
CA LEU A 16 54.05 -6.22 -20.10
C LEU A 16 53.08 -5.08 -20.41
N LYS A 17 52.18 -4.76 -19.49
CA LYS A 17 51.27 -3.61 -19.62
C LYS A 17 52.03 -2.28 -19.56
N VAL A 18 53.02 -2.16 -18.69
CA VAL A 18 53.86 -0.94 -18.62
C VAL A 18 54.69 -0.77 -19.91
N GLU A 19 55.30 -1.85 -20.41
CA GLU A 19 56.07 -1.83 -21.66
C GLU A 19 55.15 -1.51 -22.86
N GLY A 20 53.98 -2.15 -22.93
CA GLY A 20 52.97 -1.90 -24.00
C GLY A 20 52.48 -0.47 -24.01
N ASN A 21 52.13 0.09 -22.85
CA ASN A 21 51.73 1.49 -22.75
C ASN A 21 52.84 2.47 -23.18
N ALA A 22 54.07 2.22 -22.76
CA ALA A 22 55.21 3.05 -23.19
C ALA A 22 55.44 3.02 -24.68
N LEU A 23 55.17 1.90 -25.35
CA LEU A 23 55.23 1.78 -26.80
C LEU A 23 54.01 2.42 -27.48
N LEU A 24 52.86 2.40 -26.88
CA LEU A 24 51.63 3.07 -27.39
C LEU A 24 51.72 4.58 -27.29
N ASP A 25 52.34 5.13 -26.23
CA ASP A 25 52.47 6.56 -26.03
C ASP A 25 53.44 7.21 -27.06
N LYS A 26 54.26 6.45 -27.81
CA LYS A 26 55.10 6.96 -28.90
C LYS A 26 54.33 7.37 -30.18
N GLY A 27 53.04 7.07 -30.26
CA GLY A 27 52.17 7.51 -31.38
C GLY A 27 52.57 6.95 -32.74
N GLU A 28 52.45 7.78 -33.80
CA GLU A 28 52.65 7.35 -35.20
C GLU A 28 54.13 7.16 -35.62
N VAL A 29 55.10 7.42 -34.73
CA VAL A 29 56.55 7.32 -35.01
C VAL A 29 57.14 6.04 -34.43
N ARG A 30 56.50 4.91 -34.71
CA ARG A 30 57.01 3.62 -34.28
C ARG A 30 57.78 2.88 -35.38
N THR A 31 58.85 2.19 -35.05
CA THR A 31 59.59 1.35 -35.97
C THR A 31 58.85 0.01 -36.16
N ASP A 32 59.17 -0.71 -37.26
CA ASP A 32 58.60 -2.05 -37.53
C ASP A 32 58.92 -3.05 -36.42
N GLU A 33 60.10 -2.90 -35.77
CA GLU A 33 60.48 -3.72 -34.63
C GLU A 33 59.66 -3.46 -33.37
N GLU A 34 59.31 -2.19 -33.15
CA GLU A 34 58.41 -1.77 -32.02
C GLU A 34 56.96 -2.27 -32.22
N ASN A 35 56.48 -2.25 -33.46
CA ASN A 35 55.17 -2.80 -33.80
C ASN A 35 55.16 -4.32 -33.60
N ALA A 36 56.16 -5.04 -34.06
CA ALA A 36 56.29 -6.49 -33.81
C ALA A 36 56.39 -6.84 -32.33
N ARG A 37 57.02 -5.97 -31.52
CA ARG A 37 57.08 -6.13 -30.07
C ARG A 37 55.69 -5.93 -29.41
N LEU A 38 54.91 -4.95 -29.87
CA LEU A 38 53.53 -4.74 -29.41
C LEU A 38 52.61 -5.93 -29.71
N ASP A 39 52.74 -6.52 -30.90
CA ASP A 39 51.98 -7.71 -31.27
C ASP A 39 52.39 -8.92 -30.36
N ALA A 40 53.66 -9.09 -30.08
CA ALA A 40 54.13 -10.13 -29.14
C ALA A 40 53.61 -9.89 -27.70
N ILE A 41 53.57 -8.66 -27.23
CA ILE A 41 53.01 -8.29 -25.91
C ILE A 41 51.51 -8.60 -25.88
N SER A 42 50.75 -8.24 -26.91
CA SER A 42 49.33 -8.50 -26.99
C SER A 42 48.98 -9.99 -26.99
N ALA A 43 49.75 -10.77 -27.74
CA ALA A 43 49.61 -12.23 -27.78
C ALA A 43 49.87 -12.86 -26.40
N ARG A 44 50.93 -12.41 -25.73
CA ARG A 44 51.29 -12.92 -24.41
C ARG A 44 50.28 -12.52 -23.32
N LEU A 45 49.77 -11.31 -23.37
CA LEU A 45 48.67 -10.87 -22.44
C LEU A 45 47.39 -11.68 -22.65
N THR A 46 47.06 -12.04 -23.87
CA THR A 46 45.90 -12.90 -24.18
C THR A 46 46.05 -14.30 -23.57
N GLU A 47 47.27 -14.83 -23.48
CA GLU A 47 47.53 -16.11 -22.80
C GLU A 47 47.57 -15.99 -21.26
N LEU A 48 48.06 -14.88 -20.73
CA LEU A 48 48.20 -14.69 -19.28
C LEU A 48 46.88 -14.39 -18.56
N ILE A 49 45.95 -13.66 -19.16
CA ILE A 49 44.70 -13.29 -18.57
C ILE A 49 43.87 -14.50 -18.08
N PRO A 50 43.64 -15.55 -18.91
CA PRO A 50 42.88 -16.72 -18.45
C PRO A 50 43.65 -17.55 -17.42
N LEU A 51 44.98 -17.57 -17.45
CA LEU A 51 45.78 -18.29 -16.44
C LEU A 51 45.71 -17.60 -15.08
N ILE A 52 45.76 -16.29 -15.05
CA ILE A 52 45.60 -15.49 -13.80
C ILE A 52 44.19 -15.68 -13.26
N ALA A 53 43.16 -15.63 -14.10
CA ALA A 53 41.77 -15.86 -13.69
C ALA A 53 41.57 -17.26 -13.11
N HIS A 54 42.21 -18.29 -13.67
CA HIS A 54 42.16 -19.63 -13.14
C HIS A 54 42.85 -19.80 -11.79
N GLU A 55 44.04 -19.18 -11.62
CA GLU A 55 44.76 -19.20 -10.36
C GLU A 55 44.06 -18.37 -9.27
N ASP A 56 43.37 -17.26 -9.62
CA ASP A 56 42.53 -16.51 -8.74
C ASP A 56 41.32 -17.32 -8.27
N ALA A 57 40.65 -17.98 -9.16
CA ALA A 57 39.53 -18.89 -8.86
C ALA A 57 39.94 -20.06 -7.95
N LEU A 58 41.11 -20.67 -8.20
CA LEU A 58 41.68 -21.73 -7.36
C LEU A 58 42.04 -21.20 -5.95
N ALA A 59 42.64 -20.01 -5.87
CA ALA A 59 42.98 -19.41 -4.60
C ALA A 59 41.73 -19.04 -3.76
N ASP A 60 40.70 -18.55 -4.41
CA ASP A 60 39.42 -18.24 -3.75
C ASP A 60 38.69 -19.52 -3.31
N ALA A 61 38.70 -20.58 -4.14
CA ALA A 61 38.19 -21.89 -3.75
C ALA A 61 38.95 -22.51 -2.56
N MET A 62 40.29 -22.38 -2.51
CA MET A 62 41.09 -22.82 -1.38
C MET A 62 40.90 -21.96 -0.14
N ARG A 63 40.65 -20.68 -0.28
CA ARG A 63 40.37 -19.77 0.82
C ARG A 63 39.03 -20.12 1.48
N VAL A 64 38.02 -20.45 0.71
CA VAL A 64 36.74 -20.96 1.20
C VAL A 64 36.92 -22.29 1.92
N ALA A 65 37.80 -23.18 1.44
CA ALA A 65 38.08 -24.47 2.06
C ALA A 65 38.87 -24.41 3.38
N THR A 66 39.68 -23.36 3.59
CA THR A 66 40.56 -23.23 4.80
C THR A 66 39.92 -22.46 5.95
N TYR A 67 38.75 -21.81 5.73
CA TYR A 67 38.00 -21.10 6.79
C TYR A 67 36.72 -21.82 7.12
N SER A 68 36.82 -23.06 7.60
CA SER A 68 35.74 -23.77 8.28
C SER A 68 36.09 -23.94 9.74
N PRO A 69 35.63 -23.09 10.65
CA PRO A 69 35.36 -23.57 11.98
C PRO A 69 34.25 -24.60 11.85
N ALA A 70 34.45 -25.78 12.47
CA ALA A 70 33.47 -26.85 12.47
C ALA A 70 32.15 -26.39 13.09
N ILE A 71 31.24 -25.83 12.27
CA ILE A 71 29.85 -25.63 12.58
C ILE A 71 29.12 -26.77 11.87
N THR A 72 28.99 -27.86 12.62
CA THR A 72 28.15 -29.01 12.24
C THR A 72 26.71 -28.50 12.10
N GLY A 73 26.25 -28.26 10.87
CA GLY A 73 24.88 -27.86 10.61
C GLY A 73 24.66 -26.85 9.49
N MET A 74 25.72 -26.36 8.83
CA MET A 74 25.54 -25.47 7.66
C MET A 74 25.37 -26.28 6.38
N HIS A 75 24.17 -26.74 6.12
CA HIS A 75 23.77 -27.09 4.77
C HIS A 75 23.32 -25.79 4.06
N ASN A 76 24.09 -25.42 3.04
CA ASN A 76 23.78 -24.43 2.01
C ASN A 76 23.69 -22.97 2.43
N LEU A 77 24.87 -22.30 2.53
CA LEU A 77 25.00 -20.91 2.14
C LEU A 77 24.81 -20.80 0.61
N ARG A 78 23.61 -20.94 0.16
CA ARG A 78 23.21 -20.60 -1.20
C ARG A 78 21.97 -19.76 -1.14
N GLU A 79 22.15 -18.50 -1.57
CA GLU A 79 21.17 -17.60 -2.10
C GLU A 79 20.00 -17.28 -1.15
N ASP A 80 19.66 -16.02 -1.12
CA ASP A 80 18.41 -15.46 -0.64
C ASP A 80 17.20 -16.22 -1.20
N LYS A 81 17.00 -17.47 -0.73
CA LYS A 81 15.74 -18.14 -0.98
C LYS A 81 14.72 -17.51 -0.09
N PRO A 82 13.71 -16.84 -0.67
CA PRO A 82 12.59 -16.39 0.11
C PRO A 82 11.99 -17.56 0.89
N TRP A 83 11.34 -17.27 2.00
CA TRP A 83 10.63 -18.29 2.77
C TRP A 83 9.59 -18.95 1.87
N ALA A 84 9.52 -20.28 1.85
CA ALA A 84 8.56 -21.01 1.02
C ALA A 84 7.12 -20.82 1.51
N SER A 85 6.94 -20.63 2.82
CA SER A 85 5.63 -20.40 3.44
C SER A 85 5.73 -19.65 4.77
N LEU A 86 4.65 -18.99 5.18
CA LEU A 86 4.55 -18.35 6.51
C LEU A 86 4.76 -19.38 7.64
N GLY A 87 4.28 -20.60 7.45
CA GLY A 87 4.47 -21.68 8.41
C GLY A 87 5.94 -22.08 8.55
N GLU A 88 6.71 -22.14 7.47
CA GLU A 88 8.16 -22.36 7.53
C GLU A 88 8.86 -21.27 8.32
N PHE A 89 8.50 -20.02 8.03
CA PHE A 89 9.02 -18.86 8.75
C PHE A 89 8.69 -18.92 10.24
N LEU A 90 7.41 -19.11 10.61
CA LEU A 90 6.98 -19.19 12.01
C LEU A 90 7.65 -20.36 12.77
N SER A 91 7.88 -21.48 12.08
CA SER A 91 8.64 -22.61 12.65
C SER A 91 10.11 -22.30 12.88
N ALA A 92 10.74 -21.55 11.97
CA ALA A 92 12.12 -21.12 12.11
C ALA A 92 12.29 -20.11 13.24
N VAL A 93 11.40 -19.13 13.33
CA VAL A 93 11.32 -18.16 14.43
C VAL A 93 11.05 -18.87 15.75
N GLY A 94 10.13 -19.84 15.75
CA GLY A 94 9.85 -20.68 16.90
C GLY A 94 11.07 -21.43 17.45
N ARG A 95 11.86 -22.02 16.58
CA ARG A 95 13.11 -22.73 16.96
C ARG A 95 14.19 -21.76 17.46
N ALA A 96 14.34 -20.59 16.84
CA ALA A 96 15.29 -19.59 17.26
C ALA A 96 14.99 -18.99 18.64
N GLY A 97 13.73 -18.94 19.04
CA GLY A 97 13.29 -18.44 20.35
C GLY A 97 13.48 -19.43 21.52
N MET A 98 13.93 -20.67 21.27
CA MET A 98 14.23 -21.64 22.34
C MET A 98 15.64 -21.42 22.89
N PRO A 99 15.88 -21.54 24.20
CA PRO A 99 17.23 -21.47 24.75
C PRO A 99 18.15 -22.52 24.11
N GLY A 100 19.19 -22.05 23.38
CA GLY A 100 20.11 -22.94 22.64
C GLY A 100 19.55 -23.49 21.32
N GLY A 101 18.41 -22.98 20.82
CA GLY A 101 17.83 -23.39 19.55
C GLY A 101 18.65 -22.90 18.34
N PRO A 102 18.69 -23.65 17.23
CA PRO A 102 19.39 -23.23 16.02
C PRO A 102 18.70 -22.03 15.38
N ILE A 103 19.46 -20.95 15.16
CA ILE A 103 18.98 -19.76 14.45
C ILE A 103 19.13 -20.00 12.95
N ASP A 104 18.05 -19.86 12.18
CA ASP A 104 18.10 -19.90 10.73
C ASP A 104 18.81 -18.65 10.19
N VAL A 105 19.76 -18.84 9.26
CA VAL A 105 20.60 -17.76 8.70
C VAL A 105 19.73 -16.67 8.03
N ARG A 106 18.58 -17.05 7.46
CA ARG A 106 17.62 -16.13 6.83
C ARG A 106 17.00 -15.14 7.83
N LEU A 107 16.91 -15.50 9.11
CA LEU A 107 16.47 -14.59 10.17
C LEU A 107 17.54 -13.56 10.55
N LEU A 108 18.83 -13.87 10.34
CA LEU A 108 19.93 -12.95 10.62
C LEU A 108 20.13 -11.91 9.51
N ALA A 109 19.73 -12.21 8.28
CA ALA A 109 19.86 -11.30 7.15
C ALA A 109 18.88 -10.10 7.22
N ALA A 110 17.80 -10.20 8.01
CA ALA A 110 16.81 -9.14 8.20
C ALA A 110 17.17 -8.11 9.28
N SER A 111 18.26 -8.28 10.02
CA SER A 111 18.64 -7.40 11.12
C SER A 111 19.68 -6.35 10.70
N GLY A 112 19.26 -5.35 9.98
CA GLY A 112 20.01 -4.10 9.82
C GLY A 112 19.72 -3.15 10.98
N ALA A 113 20.55 -3.19 12.04
CA ALA A 113 20.68 -2.26 13.16
C ALA A 113 20.09 -2.72 14.50
N GLN A 114 20.89 -3.31 15.24
CA GLN A 114 21.17 -3.55 16.64
C GLN A 114 21.26 -5.03 16.97
N SER A 115 22.37 -5.62 16.59
CA SER A 115 22.88 -6.87 17.13
C SER A 115 23.32 -6.62 18.58
N GLY A 116 22.60 -7.12 19.55
CA GLY A 116 23.14 -7.04 20.90
C GLY A 116 22.39 -7.76 21.99
N VAL A 117 21.11 -8.05 21.84
CA VAL A 117 20.37 -8.71 22.94
C VAL A 117 19.42 -9.79 22.42
N PRO A 118 19.79 -11.09 22.52
CA PRO A 118 18.90 -12.20 22.17
C PRO A 118 17.65 -12.29 23.06
N SER A 119 17.62 -11.53 24.16
CA SER A 119 16.56 -11.61 25.16
C SER A 119 15.34 -10.73 24.89
N GLU A 120 15.37 -9.84 23.91
CA GLU A 120 14.23 -8.96 23.56
C GLU A 120 13.45 -9.37 22.30
N GLY A 121 13.74 -10.55 21.74
CA GLY A 121 12.81 -11.25 20.82
C GLY A 121 12.36 -10.54 19.56
N GLY A 122 13.08 -9.53 19.07
CA GLY A 122 12.74 -8.81 17.86
C GLY A 122 13.26 -9.50 16.59
N PHE A 123 12.60 -10.57 16.12
CA PHE A 123 12.85 -11.09 14.79
C PHE A 123 11.91 -10.40 13.80
N LEU A 124 12.46 -9.57 12.94
CA LEU A 124 11.72 -8.97 11.83
C LEU A 124 11.46 -10.02 10.75
N VAL A 125 10.23 -10.10 10.30
CA VAL A 125 9.84 -10.92 9.14
C VAL A 125 10.45 -10.34 7.88
N GLY A 126 10.96 -11.17 6.99
CA GLY A 126 11.46 -10.74 5.68
C GLY A 126 10.35 -9.99 4.88
N VAL A 127 10.75 -8.96 4.14
CA VAL A 127 9.87 -8.02 3.42
C VAL A 127 8.84 -8.73 2.52
N ASP A 128 9.19 -9.87 1.93
CA ASP A 128 8.34 -10.58 0.95
C ASP A 128 7.04 -11.14 1.57
N TYR A 129 7.07 -11.66 2.81
CA TYR A 129 5.87 -12.19 3.46
C TYR A 129 4.94 -11.11 3.95
N THR A 130 5.51 -10.06 4.50
CA THR A 130 4.75 -8.91 4.99
C THR A 130 4.03 -8.21 3.85
N THR A 131 4.71 -8.04 2.71
CA THR A 131 4.14 -7.47 1.49
C THR A 131 2.99 -8.32 0.98
N ARG A 132 3.16 -9.67 0.90
CA ARG A 132 2.11 -10.58 0.43
C ARG A 132 0.86 -10.55 1.30
N LEU A 133 1.00 -10.48 2.63
CA LEU A 133 -0.16 -10.40 3.52
C LEU A 133 -0.92 -9.07 3.35
N LEU A 134 -0.20 -7.96 3.20
CA LEU A 134 -0.81 -6.67 2.91
C LEU A 134 -1.49 -6.66 1.53
N ASP A 135 -0.85 -7.22 0.50
CA ASP A 135 -1.45 -7.35 -0.83
C ASP A 135 -2.74 -8.18 -0.79
N LEU A 136 -2.76 -9.29 -0.04
CA LEU A 136 -3.96 -10.10 0.15
C LEU A 136 -5.06 -9.33 0.89
N ALA A 137 -4.71 -8.57 1.93
CA ALA A 137 -5.65 -7.74 2.66
C ALA A 137 -6.24 -6.63 1.75
N GLN A 138 -5.39 -5.94 0.99
CA GLN A 138 -5.84 -4.90 0.05
C GLN A 138 -6.69 -5.46 -1.09
N GLN A 139 -6.40 -6.68 -1.57
CA GLN A 139 -7.22 -7.35 -2.58
C GLN A 139 -8.56 -7.86 -2.03
N ALA A 140 -8.63 -8.22 -0.75
CA ALA A 140 -9.86 -8.62 -0.09
C ALA A 140 -10.74 -7.44 0.30
N ALA A 141 -10.17 -6.25 0.53
CA ALA A 141 -10.90 -5.02 0.80
C ALA A 141 -11.67 -4.56 -0.45
N GLN A 142 -12.90 -4.14 -0.27
CA GLN A 142 -13.76 -3.70 -1.38
C GLN A 142 -13.62 -2.19 -1.66
N LEU A 143 -13.42 -1.39 -0.63
CA LEU A 143 -13.36 0.07 -0.71
C LEU A 143 -11.94 0.62 -0.83
N TRP A 144 -11.00 0.02 -0.13
CA TRP A 144 -9.60 0.49 -0.12
C TRP A 144 -8.96 0.63 -1.51
N PRO A 145 -9.14 -0.34 -2.45
CA PRO A 145 -8.59 -0.23 -3.80
C PRO A 145 -9.20 0.91 -4.64
N LEU A 146 -10.39 1.40 -4.27
CA LEU A 146 -11.07 2.50 -4.96
C LEU A 146 -10.55 3.87 -4.54
N CYS A 147 -9.85 3.95 -3.40
CA CYS A 147 -9.29 5.17 -2.85
C CYS A 147 -8.06 5.65 -3.62
N ASP A 148 -7.73 6.93 -3.47
CA ASP A 148 -6.50 7.50 -4.02
C ASP A 148 -5.33 7.18 -3.08
N ASN A 149 -4.54 6.18 -3.47
CA ASN A 149 -3.39 5.74 -2.70
C ASN A 149 -2.17 6.64 -2.99
N ILE A 150 -1.71 7.35 -1.97
CA ILE A 150 -0.56 8.25 -2.05
C ILE A 150 0.66 7.53 -1.43
N PRO A 151 1.67 7.17 -2.24
CA PRO A 151 2.84 6.47 -1.73
C PRO A 151 3.67 7.38 -0.81
N ILE A 152 4.11 6.84 0.32
CA ILE A 152 4.98 7.53 1.28
C ILE A 152 6.40 6.99 1.19
N GLY A 153 7.37 7.90 1.29
CA GLY A 153 8.78 7.55 1.36
C GLY A 153 9.15 6.84 2.67
N PRO A 154 10.17 5.99 2.67
CA PRO A 154 10.54 5.15 3.82
C PRO A 154 10.89 5.96 5.08
N ASN A 155 11.33 7.20 4.94
CA ASN A 155 11.73 8.07 6.05
C ASN A 155 10.66 9.10 6.43
N SER A 156 9.45 9.02 5.85
CA SER A 156 8.34 9.92 6.18
C SER A 156 7.32 9.22 7.07
N ASP A 157 6.71 9.97 7.97
CA ASP A 157 5.69 9.51 8.92
C ASP A 157 4.30 10.05 8.59
N GLY A 158 4.15 10.65 7.42
CA GLY A 158 2.90 11.23 6.94
C GLY A 158 3.11 12.07 5.70
N ILE A 159 2.04 12.72 5.28
CA ILE A 159 2.01 13.61 4.13
C ILE A 159 1.39 14.94 4.53
N GLU A 160 2.03 16.03 4.12
CA GLU A 160 1.49 17.37 4.22
C GLU A 160 1.37 17.94 2.81
N ALA A 161 0.17 18.30 2.39
CA ALA A 161 -0.07 18.87 1.07
C ALA A 161 -0.92 20.13 1.16
N PRO A 162 -0.54 21.21 0.48
CA PRO A 162 -1.42 22.37 0.36
C PRO A 162 -2.59 22.04 -0.57
N TYR A 163 -3.79 22.47 -0.20
CA TYR A 163 -4.96 22.40 -1.07
C TYR A 163 -5.64 23.77 -1.19
N ILE A 164 -6.42 23.94 -2.25
CA ILE A 164 -7.19 25.17 -2.45
C ILE A 164 -8.47 25.07 -1.65
N ALA A 165 -8.65 25.97 -0.67
CA ALA A 165 -9.82 26.02 0.18
C ALA A 165 -11.02 26.62 -0.58
N GLU A 166 -11.81 25.77 -1.24
CA GLU A 166 -13.00 26.16 -1.99
C GLU A 166 -14.25 25.68 -1.25
N THR A 167 -14.90 26.56 -0.50
CA THR A 167 -16.09 26.24 0.29
C THR A 167 -17.39 26.72 -0.34
N SER A 168 -17.34 27.81 -1.12
CA SER A 168 -18.52 28.41 -1.70
C SER A 168 -18.22 29.04 -3.06
N ARG A 169 -19.14 28.84 -4.00
CA ARG A 169 -19.16 29.49 -5.32
C ARG A 169 -20.27 30.52 -5.47
N ALA A 170 -21.02 30.80 -4.40
CA ALA A 170 -22.18 31.70 -4.44
C ALA A 170 -21.85 33.08 -5.03
N ASN A 171 -20.67 33.61 -4.73
CA ASN A 171 -20.19 34.91 -5.24
C ASN A 171 -19.48 34.82 -6.60
N GLY A 172 -19.53 33.70 -7.29
CA GLY A 172 -18.83 33.47 -8.55
C GLY A 172 -17.35 33.13 -8.41
N TYR A 173 -16.85 32.99 -7.18
CA TYR A 173 -15.46 32.59 -6.90
C TYR A 173 -15.21 31.16 -7.32
N ARG A 174 -14.02 30.92 -7.83
CA ARG A 174 -13.43 29.60 -7.99
C ARG A 174 -12.01 29.64 -7.49
N TRP A 175 -11.39 28.49 -7.34
CA TRP A 175 -9.99 28.40 -6.93
C TRP A 175 -9.68 29.18 -5.65
N GLY A 176 -10.52 28.99 -4.61
CA GLY A 176 -10.28 29.61 -3.31
C GLY A 176 -10.48 31.13 -3.25
N GLY A 177 -11.21 31.70 -4.19
CA GLY A 177 -11.53 33.14 -4.17
C GLY A 177 -11.04 33.95 -5.36
N VAL A 178 -10.56 33.30 -6.43
CA VAL A 178 -10.11 33.99 -7.64
C VAL A 178 -11.31 34.39 -8.50
N LEU A 179 -11.38 35.69 -8.89
CA LEU A 179 -12.36 36.24 -9.82
C LEU A 179 -11.71 36.81 -11.06
N VAL A 180 -12.40 36.64 -12.18
CA VAL A 180 -12.01 37.22 -13.46
C VAL A 180 -13.07 38.23 -13.88
N TYR A 181 -12.64 39.44 -14.24
CA TYR A 181 -13.50 40.53 -14.65
C TYR A 181 -13.29 40.88 -16.11
N ARG A 182 -14.39 41.26 -16.79
CA ARG A 182 -14.24 41.98 -18.05
C ARG A 182 -14.05 43.47 -17.72
N ARG A 183 -13.01 44.08 -18.24
CA ARG A 183 -12.66 45.47 -17.99
C ARG A 183 -13.09 46.32 -19.21
N SER A 184 -13.74 47.46 -18.93
CA SER A 184 -13.88 48.53 -19.89
C SER A 184 -12.59 49.38 -19.98
N GLU A 185 -12.46 50.21 -21.00
CA GLU A 185 -11.34 51.12 -21.12
C GLU A 185 -11.27 52.04 -19.92
N ALA A 186 -10.10 52.16 -19.29
CA ALA A 186 -9.87 52.89 -18.03
C ALA A 186 -10.61 52.40 -16.77
N GLY A 187 -11.32 51.24 -16.79
CA GLY A 187 -11.95 50.65 -15.61
C GLY A 187 -10.93 50.07 -14.63
N THR A 188 -11.25 50.11 -13.31
CA THR A 188 -10.45 49.41 -12.26
C THR A 188 -10.92 47.99 -12.09
N VAL A 189 -9.97 47.06 -11.78
CA VAL A 189 -10.25 45.66 -11.44
C VAL A 189 -9.76 45.39 -10.05
N THR A 190 -10.61 44.78 -9.23
CA THR A 190 -10.26 44.40 -7.86
C THR A 190 -9.33 43.17 -7.90
N ALA A 191 -8.19 43.31 -7.24
CA ALA A 191 -7.26 42.18 -7.13
C ALA A 191 -7.85 41.08 -6.23
N THR A 192 -7.76 39.85 -6.69
CA THR A 192 -8.17 38.66 -5.93
C THR A 192 -7.01 37.70 -5.74
N LYS A 193 -7.00 36.96 -4.64
CA LYS A 193 -5.96 35.97 -4.35
C LYS A 193 -6.60 34.67 -3.87
N PRO A 194 -6.01 33.51 -4.20
CA PRO A 194 -6.49 32.23 -3.73
C PRO A 194 -6.26 32.06 -2.21
N THR A 195 -7.15 31.33 -1.58
CA THR A 195 -6.99 30.86 -0.21
C THR A 195 -6.55 29.42 -0.20
N PHE A 196 -5.47 29.12 0.51
CA PHE A 196 -4.94 27.79 0.65
C PHE A 196 -5.23 27.22 2.04
N GLY A 197 -5.48 25.94 2.11
CA GLY A 197 -5.52 25.14 3.32
C GLY A 197 -4.40 24.12 3.31
N GLN A 198 -4.18 23.48 4.45
CA GLN A 198 -3.21 22.37 4.60
C GLN A 198 -3.95 21.07 4.84
N PHE A 199 -3.61 20.05 4.09
CA PHE A 199 -4.03 18.68 4.29
C PHE A 199 -2.88 17.94 4.97
N ASP A 200 -3.09 17.54 6.21
CA ASP A 200 -2.13 16.74 6.99
C ASP A 200 -2.73 15.36 7.22
N LEU A 201 -1.94 14.33 6.95
CA LEU A 201 -2.31 12.94 7.17
C LEU A 201 -1.09 12.20 7.70
N ARG A 202 -1.19 11.68 8.93
CA ARG A 202 -0.12 10.96 9.62
C ARG A 202 -0.43 9.47 9.65
N LEU A 203 0.61 8.66 9.67
CA LEU A 203 0.47 7.21 9.77
C LEU A 203 0.00 6.82 11.18
N GLU A 204 -0.90 5.85 11.22
CA GLU A 204 -1.39 5.22 12.43
C GLU A 204 -1.21 3.71 12.33
N ASP A 205 -1.03 3.04 13.45
CA ASP A 205 -0.72 1.62 13.49
C ASP A 205 -1.99 0.77 13.66
N LEU A 206 -2.28 -0.05 12.66
CA LEU A 206 -3.29 -1.10 12.73
C LEU A 206 -2.62 -2.42 13.14
N MET A 207 -3.04 -3.01 14.25
CA MET A 207 -2.39 -4.16 14.86
C MET A 207 -3.33 -5.34 15.05
N GLY A 208 -2.88 -6.53 14.59
CA GLY A 208 -3.48 -7.82 14.88
C GLY A 208 -2.65 -8.62 15.90
N LEU A 209 -3.29 -9.30 16.84
CA LEU A 209 -2.65 -10.16 17.83
C LEU A 209 -3.28 -11.56 17.80
N ALA A 210 -2.44 -12.59 17.79
CA ALA A 210 -2.89 -13.97 17.92
C ALA A 210 -2.03 -14.78 18.90
N TYR A 211 -2.65 -15.76 19.51
CA TYR A 211 -1.97 -16.75 20.35
C TYR A 211 -2.01 -18.10 19.67
N ALA A 212 -0.90 -18.83 19.68
CA ALA A 212 -0.81 -20.18 19.15
C ALA A 212 -0.11 -21.10 20.16
N THR A 213 -0.68 -22.28 20.38
CA THR A 213 -0.08 -23.30 21.25
C THR A 213 1.14 -23.93 20.57
N GLU A 214 2.12 -24.36 21.35
CA GLU A 214 3.29 -25.11 20.87
C GLU A 214 2.91 -26.35 20.02
N ARG A 215 1.78 -26.96 20.31
CA ARG A 215 1.27 -28.12 19.56
C ARG A 215 0.85 -27.75 18.15
N LEU A 216 0.17 -26.59 17.99
CA LEU A 216 -0.26 -26.06 16.69
C LEU A 216 0.95 -25.61 15.83
N LEU A 217 1.96 -25.04 16.46
CA LEU A 217 3.20 -24.61 15.79
C LEU A 217 4.01 -25.77 15.18
N ARG A 218 3.78 -27.02 15.62
CA ARG A 218 4.43 -28.20 15.01
C ARG A 218 3.86 -28.54 13.64
N ASP A 219 2.60 -28.16 13.38
CA ASP A 219 1.96 -28.28 12.06
C ASP A 219 1.98 -26.94 11.32
N ALA A 220 3.15 -26.61 10.79
CA ALA A 220 3.40 -25.31 10.14
C ALA A 220 2.50 -25.06 8.94
N THR A 221 2.12 -26.11 8.18
CA THR A 221 1.28 -25.96 6.98
C THR A 221 -0.13 -25.55 7.31
N ALA A 222 -0.72 -26.19 8.35
CA ALA A 222 -2.07 -25.83 8.83
C ALA A 222 -2.10 -24.41 9.39
N LEU A 223 -1.05 -24.01 10.12
CA LEU A 223 -0.93 -22.67 10.68
C LEU A 223 -0.84 -21.58 9.59
N ASP A 224 -0.04 -21.83 8.55
CA ASP A 224 0.10 -20.93 7.41
C ASP A 224 -1.25 -20.66 6.73
N ALA A 225 -1.97 -21.73 6.38
CA ALA A 225 -3.25 -21.64 5.71
C ALA A 225 -4.31 -20.86 6.52
N ILE A 226 -4.36 -21.10 7.83
CA ILE A 226 -5.34 -20.48 8.73
C ILE A 226 -4.98 -19.01 8.95
N PHE A 227 -3.77 -18.71 9.37
CA PHE A 227 -3.39 -17.36 9.77
C PHE A 227 -3.34 -16.39 8.58
N THR A 228 -2.72 -16.78 7.46
CA THR A 228 -2.66 -15.92 6.27
C THR A 228 -4.05 -15.51 5.81
N ARG A 229 -4.99 -16.47 5.74
CA ARG A 229 -6.34 -16.19 5.29
C ARG A 229 -7.14 -15.37 6.31
N ALA A 230 -7.08 -15.74 7.59
CA ALA A 230 -7.83 -15.07 8.65
C ALA A 230 -7.37 -13.61 8.81
N PHE A 231 -6.06 -13.37 8.93
CA PHE A 231 -5.54 -12.02 9.10
C PHE A 231 -5.74 -11.15 7.87
N ALA A 232 -5.59 -11.69 6.64
CA ALA A 232 -5.89 -10.94 5.43
C ALA A 232 -7.35 -10.46 5.41
N SER A 233 -8.28 -11.34 5.78
CA SER A 233 -9.71 -11.01 5.85
C SER A 233 -10.02 -9.97 6.93
N GLU A 234 -9.47 -10.13 8.12
CA GLU A 234 -9.72 -9.21 9.25
C GLU A 234 -9.10 -7.82 9.01
N PHE A 235 -7.89 -7.75 8.47
CA PHE A 235 -7.29 -6.47 8.08
C PHE A 235 -8.13 -5.78 7.01
N ALA A 236 -8.59 -6.51 5.98
CA ALA A 236 -9.47 -5.98 4.94
C ALA A 236 -10.78 -5.43 5.52
N PHE A 237 -11.43 -6.20 6.38
CA PHE A 237 -12.67 -5.80 7.01
C PHE A 237 -12.50 -4.53 7.84
N LYS A 238 -11.46 -4.47 8.69
CA LYS A 238 -11.20 -3.30 9.53
C LYS A 238 -10.81 -2.07 8.72
N MET A 239 -10.01 -2.23 7.67
CA MET A 239 -9.65 -1.13 6.77
C MET A 239 -10.89 -0.52 6.10
N ASP A 240 -11.80 -1.34 5.59
CA ASP A 240 -13.04 -0.84 4.98
C ASP A 240 -14.00 -0.23 6.01
N ASP A 241 -14.07 -0.77 7.23
CA ASP A 241 -14.87 -0.22 8.33
C ASP A 241 -14.40 1.19 8.72
N GLU A 242 -13.09 1.39 8.86
CA GLU A 242 -12.51 2.69 9.17
C GLU A 242 -12.77 3.75 8.10
N LEU A 243 -12.81 3.37 6.81
CA LEU A 243 -13.16 4.30 5.73
C LEU A 243 -14.60 4.82 5.85
N ILE A 244 -15.50 4.05 6.45
CA ILE A 244 -16.91 4.45 6.64
C ILE A 244 -17.10 5.15 7.98
N ARG A 245 -16.63 4.57 9.09
CA ARG A 245 -16.98 4.93 10.47
C ARG A 245 -15.85 5.54 11.29
N GLY A 246 -14.60 5.43 10.85
CA GLY A 246 -13.45 5.85 11.64
C GLY A 246 -13.57 7.28 12.17
N THR A 247 -13.06 7.51 13.36
CA THR A 247 -13.17 8.80 14.05
C THR A 247 -12.09 9.80 13.68
N GLY A 248 -10.99 9.31 13.04
CA GLY A 248 -9.81 10.12 12.72
C GLY A 248 -8.87 10.36 13.91
N ALA A 249 -9.09 9.66 15.02
CA ALA A 249 -8.23 9.75 16.21
C ALA A 249 -7.53 8.40 16.44
N GLY A 250 -6.33 8.24 15.89
CA GLY A 250 -5.59 6.97 15.90
C GLY A 250 -6.09 5.94 14.86
N GLU A 251 -6.94 6.35 13.94
CA GLU A 251 -7.51 5.56 12.85
C GLU A 251 -7.93 6.47 11.68
N CYS A 252 -8.30 5.91 10.54
CA CYS A 252 -8.78 6.67 9.40
C CYS A 252 -9.96 7.59 9.77
N LEU A 253 -10.09 8.75 9.10
CA LEU A 253 -11.28 9.59 9.23
C LEU A 253 -12.38 9.10 8.30
N GLY A 254 -13.35 8.37 8.84
CA GLY A 254 -14.46 7.81 8.11
C GLY A 254 -15.38 8.85 7.48
N LEU A 255 -16.07 8.44 6.42
CA LEU A 255 -16.97 9.31 5.67
C LEU A 255 -18.12 9.85 6.53
N LEU A 256 -18.66 9.04 7.46
CA LEU A 256 -19.77 9.44 8.32
C LEU A 256 -19.38 10.55 9.31
N ASN A 257 -18.09 10.64 9.66
CA ASN A 257 -17.54 11.68 10.52
C ASN A 257 -16.88 12.83 9.75
N ALA A 258 -16.94 12.79 8.40
CA ALA A 258 -16.31 13.80 7.57
C ALA A 258 -17.13 15.10 7.53
N PRO A 259 -16.53 16.27 7.77
CA PRO A 259 -17.26 17.56 7.69
C PRO A 259 -17.79 17.88 6.28
N ALA A 260 -17.26 17.21 5.25
CA ALA A 260 -17.70 17.35 3.88
C ALA A 260 -18.88 16.44 3.51
N LEU A 261 -19.35 15.58 4.41
CA LEU A 261 -20.52 14.72 4.16
C LEU A 261 -21.77 15.58 3.96
N VAL A 262 -22.53 15.29 2.92
CA VAL A 262 -23.87 15.84 2.67
C VAL A 262 -24.90 14.78 2.95
N SER A 263 -25.70 14.95 3.98
CA SER A 263 -26.83 14.08 4.29
C SER A 263 -28.10 14.60 3.60
N ILE A 264 -28.81 13.70 2.92
CA ILE A 264 -30.07 13.99 2.24
C ILE A 264 -31.23 13.53 3.13
N ASP A 265 -32.05 14.47 3.57
CA ASP A 265 -33.19 14.18 4.43
C ASP A 265 -34.26 13.35 3.71
N ALA A 266 -35.04 12.63 4.50
CA ALA A 266 -36.22 11.90 4.02
C ALA A 266 -37.19 12.85 3.30
N GLU A 267 -37.98 12.31 2.36
CA GLU A 267 -39.03 13.07 1.71
C GLU A 267 -40.25 13.24 2.64
N THR A 268 -40.98 14.31 2.45
CA THR A 268 -42.20 14.56 3.25
C THR A 268 -43.20 13.42 3.06
N GLY A 269 -43.54 12.73 4.15
CA GLY A 269 -44.47 11.58 4.12
C GLY A 269 -43.80 10.25 3.74
N GLN A 270 -42.49 10.20 3.63
CA GLN A 270 -41.74 8.95 3.44
C GLN A 270 -41.90 8.06 4.68
N ALA A 271 -42.19 6.78 4.47
CA ALA A 271 -42.27 5.81 5.55
C ALA A 271 -40.86 5.61 6.20
N ALA A 272 -40.86 5.30 7.49
CA ALA A 272 -39.64 4.99 8.22
C ALA A 272 -38.85 3.83 7.55
N ALA A 273 -37.54 3.90 7.62
CA ALA A 273 -36.63 2.88 7.10
C ALA A 273 -36.90 2.50 5.61
N THR A 274 -37.30 3.47 4.78
CA THR A 274 -37.57 3.22 3.33
C THR A 274 -36.59 4.03 2.46
N ILE A 275 -36.36 3.54 1.23
CA ILE A 275 -35.60 4.22 0.18
C ILE A 275 -36.57 4.47 -0.98
N VAL A 276 -36.68 5.72 -1.42
CA VAL A 276 -37.56 6.10 -2.52
C VAL A 276 -36.78 6.71 -3.68
N THR A 277 -37.35 6.71 -4.88
CA THR A 277 -36.69 7.21 -6.10
C THR A 277 -36.25 8.67 -6.01
N GLN A 278 -36.99 9.48 -5.23
CA GLN A 278 -36.66 10.88 -4.97
C GLN A 278 -35.36 11.02 -4.20
N ASN A 279 -35.12 10.14 -3.21
CA ASN A 279 -33.87 10.15 -2.44
C ASN A 279 -32.65 9.95 -3.39
N ILE A 280 -32.70 8.95 -4.27
CA ILE A 280 -31.65 8.69 -5.26
C ILE A 280 -31.43 9.89 -6.18
N SER A 281 -32.50 10.54 -6.60
CA SER A 281 -32.42 11.72 -7.46
C SER A 281 -31.78 12.92 -6.76
N ARG A 282 -32.10 13.13 -5.49
CA ARG A 282 -31.51 14.21 -4.68
C ARG A 282 -30.04 13.92 -4.35
N MET A 283 -29.69 12.69 -3.96
CA MET A 283 -28.31 12.28 -3.74
C MET A 283 -27.46 12.48 -5.00
N TRP A 284 -28.00 12.08 -6.16
CA TRP A 284 -27.32 12.30 -7.44
C TRP A 284 -27.14 13.78 -7.78
N ALA A 285 -28.09 14.63 -7.43
CA ALA A 285 -27.99 16.08 -7.62
C ALA A 285 -26.97 16.73 -6.66
N ALA A 286 -26.80 16.21 -5.45
CA ALA A 286 -25.84 16.68 -4.47
C ALA A 286 -24.39 16.33 -4.85
N MET A 287 -24.16 15.33 -5.71
CA MET A 287 -22.82 15.04 -6.21
C MET A 287 -22.45 15.95 -7.40
N PRO A 288 -21.30 16.64 -7.37
CA PRO A 288 -20.83 17.46 -8.47
C PRO A 288 -20.76 16.68 -9.79
N ALA A 289 -21.33 17.22 -10.88
CA ALA A 289 -21.44 16.52 -12.16
C ALA A 289 -20.09 15.97 -12.67
N ARG A 290 -19.00 16.71 -12.45
CA ARG A 290 -17.65 16.32 -12.83
C ARG A 290 -17.12 15.09 -12.10
N LEU A 291 -17.64 14.78 -10.91
CA LEU A 291 -17.18 13.67 -10.06
C LEU A 291 -18.06 12.42 -10.19
N ARG A 292 -19.21 12.52 -10.86
CA ARG A 292 -20.15 11.39 -11.05
C ARG A 292 -19.51 10.24 -11.83
N GLY A 293 -18.53 10.52 -12.69
CA GLY A 293 -17.84 9.51 -13.49
C GLY A 293 -17.10 8.45 -12.67
N GLY A 294 -16.56 8.79 -11.50
CA GLY A 294 -15.89 7.88 -10.58
C GLY A 294 -16.72 7.53 -9.35
N ALA A 295 -18.01 7.86 -9.33
CA ALA A 295 -18.86 7.60 -8.18
C ALA A 295 -19.30 6.13 -8.11
N VAL A 296 -19.41 5.61 -6.90
CA VAL A 296 -19.88 4.27 -6.56
C VAL A 296 -20.98 4.41 -5.51
N TRP A 297 -22.06 3.67 -5.66
CA TRP A 297 -23.06 3.52 -4.61
C TRP A 297 -22.60 2.43 -3.66
N ILE A 298 -22.71 2.67 -2.37
CA ILE A 298 -22.48 1.68 -1.33
C ILE A 298 -23.71 1.59 -0.44
N TYR A 299 -24.06 0.39 -0.04
CA TYR A 299 -25.27 0.16 0.74
C TYR A 299 -25.15 -1.10 1.60
N ASN A 300 -25.96 -1.14 2.66
CA ASN A 300 -26.12 -2.36 3.44
C ASN A 300 -27.00 -3.36 2.66
N GLN A 301 -26.67 -4.64 2.72
CA GLN A 301 -27.40 -5.70 2.02
C GLN A 301 -28.91 -5.70 2.31
N ASP A 302 -29.33 -5.28 3.52
CA ASP A 302 -30.73 -5.15 3.88
C ASP A 302 -31.51 -4.12 3.04
N CYS A 303 -30.81 -3.24 2.31
CA CYS A 303 -31.43 -2.28 1.40
C CYS A 303 -31.83 -2.90 0.05
N GLU A 304 -31.29 -4.07 -0.30
CA GLU A 304 -31.43 -4.68 -1.62
C GLU A 304 -32.89 -4.91 -2.05
N PRO A 305 -33.80 -5.46 -1.20
CA PRO A 305 -35.18 -5.65 -1.57
C PRO A 305 -35.88 -4.33 -1.95
N GLN A 306 -35.55 -3.24 -1.26
CA GLN A 306 -36.14 -1.93 -1.57
C GLN A 306 -35.58 -1.31 -2.85
N LEU A 307 -34.29 -1.59 -3.16
CA LEU A 307 -33.69 -1.15 -4.41
C LEU A 307 -34.27 -1.85 -5.63
N ASP A 308 -34.60 -3.12 -5.52
CA ASP A 308 -35.24 -3.90 -6.59
C ASP A 308 -36.70 -3.44 -6.87
N GLU A 309 -37.41 -3.00 -5.84
CA GLU A 309 -38.74 -2.48 -5.95
C GLU A 309 -38.83 -1.03 -6.46
N LEU A 310 -37.68 -0.35 -6.63
CA LEU A 310 -37.62 1.04 -7.07
C LEU A 310 -38.16 1.21 -8.50
N ALA A 311 -39.33 1.77 -8.61
CA ALA A 311 -39.98 2.05 -9.89
C ALA A 311 -40.59 3.46 -9.92
N ILE A 312 -40.74 4.00 -11.11
CA ILE A 312 -41.40 5.29 -11.32
C ILE A 312 -42.78 5.01 -11.93
N PRO A 313 -43.87 5.59 -11.40
CA PRO A 313 -45.17 5.48 -12.01
C PRO A 313 -45.17 6.16 -13.39
N VAL A 314 -45.55 5.43 -14.43
CA VAL A 314 -45.65 5.92 -15.81
C VAL A 314 -47.12 5.79 -16.25
N GLY A 315 -47.78 6.92 -16.41
CA GLY A 315 -49.20 6.95 -16.76
C GLY A 315 -50.13 6.37 -15.69
N THR A 316 -51.20 5.74 -16.07
CA THR A 316 -52.21 5.21 -15.15
C THR A 316 -51.92 3.73 -14.86
N GLY A 317 -51.20 3.46 -13.77
CA GLY A 317 -51.03 2.11 -13.23
C GLY A 317 -49.81 1.31 -13.74
N ALA A 318 -48.96 1.88 -14.57
CA ALA A 318 -47.70 1.23 -14.97
C ALA A 318 -46.54 1.69 -14.07
N LEU A 319 -45.66 0.76 -13.69
CA LEU A 319 -44.42 1.00 -12.97
C LEU A 319 -43.23 0.65 -13.88
N GLU A 320 -42.28 1.57 -14.03
CA GLU A 320 -41.08 1.35 -14.83
C GLU A 320 -39.85 1.44 -13.94
N PRO A 321 -39.01 0.39 -13.82
CA PRO A 321 -37.73 0.48 -13.14
C PRO A 321 -36.75 1.32 -13.98
N ARG A 322 -36.43 2.53 -13.54
CA ARG A 322 -35.65 3.48 -14.34
C ARG A 322 -34.23 3.71 -13.80
N PHE A 323 -34.07 3.53 -12.52
CA PHE A 323 -32.78 3.88 -11.89
C PHE A 323 -31.91 2.68 -11.64
N VAL A 324 -32.49 1.52 -11.43
CA VAL A 324 -31.81 0.29 -11.06
C VAL A 324 -31.75 -0.63 -12.28
N THR A 325 -30.58 -1.07 -12.63
CA THR A 325 -30.34 -2.00 -13.74
C THR A 325 -29.21 -2.94 -13.35
N TYR A 326 -29.28 -4.20 -13.79
CA TYR A 326 -28.19 -5.15 -13.67
C TYR A 326 -27.32 -5.10 -14.93
N GLY A 327 -26.00 -4.99 -14.74
CA GLY A 327 -25.05 -5.08 -15.85
C GLY A 327 -24.92 -6.53 -16.34
N PRO A 328 -24.27 -6.75 -17.50
CA PRO A 328 -23.98 -8.10 -17.99
C PRO A 328 -23.04 -8.88 -17.08
N ASP A 329 -22.36 -8.19 -16.18
CA ASP A 329 -21.48 -8.69 -15.12
C ASP A 329 -22.24 -9.08 -13.83
N GLY A 330 -23.57 -8.94 -13.81
CA GLY A 330 -24.41 -9.20 -12.65
C GLY A 330 -24.34 -8.11 -11.57
N ILE A 331 -23.54 -7.06 -11.77
CA ILE A 331 -23.40 -5.97 -10.80
C ILE A 331 -24.62 -5.04 -10.90
N LEU A 332 -25.21 -4.75 -9.74
CA LEU A 332 -26.28 -3.76 -9.61
C LEU A 332 -25.74 -2.36 -10.00
N ARG A 333 -26.46 -1.65 -10.84
CA ARG A 333 -26.12 -0.30 -11.28
C ARG A 333 -27.26 0.66 -11.02
N ILE A 334 -26.96 1.75 -10.33
CA ILE A 334 -27.93 2.81 -10.06
C ILE A 334 -27.50 4.06 -10.84
N LYS A 335 -28.38 4.56 -11.71
CA LYS A 335 -28.07 5.67 -12.66
C LYS A 335 -26.77 5.41 -13.47
N GLY A 336 -26.55 4.14 -13.84
CA GLY A 336 -25.38 3.71 -14.63
C GLY A 336 -24.07 3.64 -13.85
N ARG A 337 -24.09 3.82 -12.51
CA ARG A 337 -22.91 3.66 -11.64
C ARG A 337 -23.02 2.35 -10.86
N PRO A 338 -21.88 1.67 -10.62
CA PRO A 338 -21.89 0.43 -9.84
C PRO A 338 -22.40 0.68 -8.43
N ALA A 339 -23.08 -0.31 -7.89
CA ALA A 339 -23.56 -0.34 -6.52
C ALA A 339 -23.03 -1.60 -5.83
N LEU A 340 -22.38 -1.41 -4.69
CA LEU A 340 -21.71 -2.46 -3.92
C LEU A 340 -22.43 -2.65 -2.57
N ALA A 341 -22.79 -3.88 -2.27
CA ALA A 341 -23.28 -4.26 -0.96
C ALA A 341 -22.07 -4.41 -0.01
N ILE A 342 -22.05 -3.67 1.08
CA ILE A 342 -20.96 -3.60 2.03
C ILE A 342 -21.49 -3.84 3.43
N GLU A 343 -20.97 -4.85 4.12
CA GLU A 343 -21.40 -5.24 5.46
C GLU A 343 -21.16 -4.14 6.51
N GLN A 344 -20.13 -3.32 6.31
CA GLN A 344 -19.76 -2.22 7.20
C GLN A 344 -20.72 -1.02 7.12
N CYS A 345 -21.64 -0.97 6.15
CA CYS A 345 -22.67 0.05 6.11
C CYS A 345 -23.66 -0.11 7.28
N GLU A 346 -24.30 1.02 7.69
CA GLU A 346 -25.26 1.02 8.77
C GLU A 346 -26.54 0.25 8.42
N THR A 347 -27.30 -0.09 9.45
CA THR A 347 -28.60 -0.75 9.28
C THR A 347 -29.61 0.14 8.57
N LEU A 348 -30.50 -0.48 7.81
CA LEU A 348 -31.54 0.21 7.04
C LEU A 348 -32.33 1.22 7.89
N GLY A 349 -32.43 2.43 7.40
CA GLY A 349 -33.10 3.55 8.08
C GLY A 349 -32.14 4.48 8.87
N THR A 350 -30.89 4.11 9.06
CA THR A 350 -29.89 4.90 9.76
C THR A 350 -28.96 5.58 8.76
N VAL A 351 -28.41 6.76 9.10
CA VAL A 351 -27.44 7.45 8.25
C VAL A 351 -26.24 6.54 7.99
N GLY A 352 -25.87 6.37 6.71
CA GLY A 352 -24.77 5.46 6.32
C GLY A 352 -25.23 4.09 5.81
N ASP A 353 -26.54 3.80 5.79
CA ASP A 353 -27.09 2.60 5.18
C ASP A 353 -27.04 2.62 3.66
N PHE A 354 -27.17 3.82 3.07
CA PHE A 354 -27.15 4.05 1.63
C PHE A 354 -26.37 5.33 1.29
N MET A 355 -25.29 5.21 0.54
CA MET A 355 -24.38 6.32 0.26
C MET A 355 -23.94 6.35 -1.21
N LEU A 356 -23.65 7.55 -1.72
CA LEU A 356 -23.04 7.78 -3.02
C LEU A 356 -21.69 8.45 -2.80
N VAL A 357 -20.62 7.78 -3.16
CA VAL A 357 -19.25 8.18 -2.83
C VAL A 357 -18.35 8.16 -4.05
N ASN A 358 -17.51 9.16 -4.20
CA ASN A 358 -16.38 9.13 -5.11
C ASN A 358 -15.09 8.89 -4.33
N TRP A 359 -14.65 7.64 -4.25
CA TRP A 359 -13.48 7.21 -3.50
C TRP A 359 -12.16 7.79 -4.00
N GLY A 360 -12.05 8.17 -5.27
CA GLY A 360 -10.89 8.90 -5.78
C GLY A 360 -10.69 10.28 -5.14
N GLN A 361 -11.67 10.78 -4.39
CA GLN A 361 -11.56 11.99 -3.57
C GLN A 361 -11.21 11.68 -2.10
N TYR A 362 -10.97 10.43 -1.76
CA TYR A 362 -10.52 9.99 -0.45
C TYR A 362 -9.04 9.55 -0.57
N ALA A 363 -8.16 10.20 0.19
CA ALA A 363 -6.74 9.89 0.19
C ALA A 363 -6.43 8.82 1.25
N VAL A 364 -5.67 7.82 0.86
CA VAL A 364 -5.12 6.82 1.78
C VAL A 364 -3.60 6.79 1.66
N ILE A 365 -2.94 6.52 2.76
CA ILE A 365 -1.49 6.38 2.85
C ILE A 365 -1.17 5.05 3.51
N THR A 366 -0.11 4.40 3.04
CA THR A 366 0.39 3.14 3.59
C THR A 366 1.91 3.16 3.56
N LYS A 367 2.55 2.68 4.61
CA LYS A 367 4.01 2.58 4.70
C LYS A 367 4.44 1.14 4.92
N GLY A 368 5.30 0.66 4.03
CA GLY A 368 5.85 -0.69 4.15
C GLY A 368 4.81 -1.80 4.00
N GLY A 369 5.12 -2.97 4.54
CA GLY A 369 4.24 -4.12 4.61
C GLY A 369 3.68 -4.32 6.03
N ILE A 370 3.04 -5.45 6.27
CA ILE A 370 2.63 -5.86 7.60
C ILE A 370 3.84 -6.46 8.33
N GLU A 371 4.29 -5.83 9.40
CA GLU A 371 5.38 -6.33 10.24
C GLU A 371 4.86 -7.40 11.20
N ALA A 372 5.51 -8.57 11.23
CA ALA A 372 5.17 -9.62 12.17
C ALA A 372 6.24 -9.81 13.22
N GLN A 373 5.83 -9.90 14.47
CA GLN A 373 6.69 -10.11 15.63
C GLN A 373 6.08 -11.21 16.53
N GLN A 374 6.92 -11.88 17.31
CA GLN A 374 6.44 -12.88 18.27
C GLN A 374 7.06 -12.70 19.65
N SER A 375 6.35 -13.22 20.65
CA SER A 375 6.85 -13.31 22.03
C SER A 375 6.41 -14.62 22.68
N ILE A 376 7.34 -15.28 23.38
CA ILE A 376 7.09 -16.47 24.18
C ILE A 376 6.78 -16.12 25.64
N HIS A 377 7.05 -14.88 26.06
CA HIS A 377 7.01 -14.50 27.48
C HIS A 377 5.60 -14.10 27.96
N VAL A 378 4.72 -13.65 27.05
CA VAL A 378 3.41 -13.09 27.39
C VAL A 378 2.46 -14.15 27.97
N LYS A 379 2.54 -15.38 27.46
CA LYS A 379 1.67 -16.51 27.83
C LYS A 379 2.49 -17.76 28.21
N PHE A 380 3.60 -17.58 28.91
CA PHE A 380 4.52 -18.67 29.27
C PHE A 380 3.85 -19.78 30.08
N GLU A 381 2.97 -19.44 31.02
CA GLU A 381 2.25 -20.39 31.88
C GLU A 381 1.31 -21.31 31.08
N TYR A 382 0.83 -20.88 29.91
CA TYR A 382 -0.12 -21.63 29.09
C TYR A 382 0.55 -22.39 27.95
N ASN A 383 1.89 -22.32 27.83
CA ASN A 383 2.65 -22.89 26.72
C ASN A 383 2.16 -22.36 25.35
N GLU A 384 1.83 -21.07 25.29
CA GLU A 384 1.36 -20.36 24.13
C GLU A 384 2.35 -19.28 23.71
N ARG A 385 2.47 -19.04 22.38
CA ARG A 385 3.22 -17.95 21.79
C ARG A 385 2.27 -16.88 21.29
N ALA A 386 2.64 -15.63 21.54
CA ALA A 386 1.94 -14.46 21.00
C ALA A 386 2.59 -14.05 19.68
N PHE A 387 1.77 -13.88 18.65
CA PHE A 387 2.14 -13.32 17.37
C PHE A 387 1.45 -11.98 17.19
N ARG A 388 2.19 -10.97 16.74
CA ARG A 388 1.69 -9.63 16.50
C ARG A 388 1.99 -9.24 15.07
N TRP A 389 0.99 -8.74 14.36
CA TRP A 389 1.11 -8.13 13.04
C TRP A 389 0.76 -6.67 13.14
N VAL A 390 1.59 -5.79 12.58
CA VAL A 390 1.38 -4.34 12.60
C VAL A 390 1.55 -3.81 11.18
N THR A 391 0.63 -2.94 10.76
CA THR A 391 0.77 -2.15 9.53
C THR A 391 0.47 -0.70 9.84
N SER A 392 1.25 0.21 9.26
CA SER A 392 1.03 1.64 9.43
C SER A 392 0.31 2.17 8.20
N ASN A 393 -0.91 2.62 8.39
CA ASN A 393 -1.74 3.22 7.34
C ASN A 393 -2.60 4.35 7.92
N ASN A 394 -3.18 5.15 7.09
CA ASN A 394 -4.21 6.13 7.46
C ASN A 394 -4.96 6.60 6.23
N GLY A 395 -6.11 7.23 6.44
CA GLY A 395 -6.92 7.77 5.37
C GLY A 395 -7.79 8.94 5.83
N ALA A 396 -8.00 9.89 4.92
CA ALA A 396 -8.90 11.01 5.17
C ALA A 396 -9.53 11.53 3.88
N PRO A 397 -10.77 12.10 3.97
CA PRO A 397 -11.40 12.82 2.87
C PRO A 397 -10.56 14.02 2.44
N LYS A 398 -10.31 14.18 1.14
CA LYS A 398 -9.60 15.34 0.58
C LYS A 398 -10.40 16.64 0.72
N TRP A 399 -11.72 16.53 0.72
CA TRP A 399 -12.60 17.68 0.94
C TRP A 399 -12.83 17.87 2.42
N LYS A 400 -12.52 19.08 2.89
CA LYS A 400 -12.71 19.46 4.32
C LYS A 400 -14.08 20.04 4.61
N THR A 401 -14.83 20.40 3.58
CA THR A 401 -16.21 20.91 3.69
C THR A 401 -16.98 20.64 2.39
N TYR A 402 -18.30 20.65 2.48
CA TYR A 402 -19.15 20.62 1.28
C TYR A 402 -19.07 21.97 0.53
N LEU A 403 -19.45 21.97 -0.74
CA LEU A 403 -19.38 23.12 -1.63
C LEU A 403 -20.77 23.75 -1.80
N THR A 404 -20.90 25.05 -1.53
CA THR A 404 -22.07 25.82 -1.92
C THR A 404 -22.00 26.17 -3.43
N PRO A 405 -23.00 25.78 -4.25
CA PRO A 405 -22.97 26.03 -5.69
C PRO A 405 -23.09 27.52 -6.04
N TYR A 406 -22.69 27.89 -7.25
CA TYR A 406 -22.86 29.27 -7.75
C TYR A 406 -24.34 29.65 -7.90
N LYS A 407 -25.16 28.73 -8.37
CA LYS A 407 -26.62 28.87 -8.49
C LYS A 407 -27.28 27.61 -7.94
N GLY A 408 -28.39 27.78 -7.25
CA GLY A 408 -29.10 26.68 -6.60
C GLY A 408 -28.87 26.62 -5.10
N SER A 409 -29.65 25.80 -4.40
CA SER A 409 -29.62 25.66 -2.94
C SER A 409 -29.01 24.35 -2.44
N ASN A 410 -28.76 23.37 -3.34
CA ASN A 410 -28.26 22.07 -2.95
C ASN A 410 -26.74 22.09 -2.75
N TYR A 411 -26.29 21.81 -1.54
CA TYR A 411 -24.88 21.60 -1.27
C TYR A 411 -24.30 20.45 -2.12
N GLN A 412 -23.05 20.57 -2.47
CA GLN A 412 -22.37 19.59 -3.33
C GLN A 412 -21.18 18.99 -2.59
N SER A 413 -21.09 17.67 -2.63
CA SER A 413 -19.96 16.92 -2.05
C SER A 413 -19.67 15.64 -2.86
N PRO A 414 -18.42 15.14 -2.86
CA PRO A 414 -18.12 13.80 -3.34
C PRO A 414 -18.63 12.69 -2.42
N TYR A 415 -19.13 13.05 -1.23
CA TYR A 415 -19.64 12.13 -0.21
C TYR A 415 -21.08 12.52 0.14
N VAL A 416 -22.01 11.68 -0.23
CA VAL A 416 -23.43 11.91 -0.03
C VAL A 416 -24.04 10.69 0.64
N ALA A 417 -24.67 10.87 1.79
CA ALA A 417 -25.39 9.84 2.52
C ALA A 417 -26.88 10.15 2.57
N LEU A 418 -27.68 9.13 2.76
CA LEU A 418 -29.09 9.28 3.10
C LEU A 418 -29.17 9.45 4.63
N ALA A 419 -29.90 10.47 5.08
CA ALA A 419 -30.10 10.75 6.50
C ALA A 419 -30.95 9.67 7.17
N THR A 420 -30.94 9.65 8.50
CA THR A 420 -31.81 8.75 9.28
C THR A 420 -33.28 9.00 8.92
N ARG A 421 -34.01 7.92 8.72
CA ARG A 421 -35.43 7.88 8.35
C ARG A 421 -36.20 7.16 9.44
N SER A 422 -36.62 7.92 10.43
CA SER A 422 -37.39 7.44 11.59
C SER A 422 -38.89 7.70 11.41
#